data_aa86142f305bab91ba586d7b4a75bf9e
#
_entry.id   aa86142f305bab91ba586d7b4a75bf9e
#
_cell.length_a   1.000
_cell.length_b   1.000
_cell.length_c   1.000
_cell.angle_alpha   90.00
_cell.angle_beta   90.00
_cell.angle_gamma   90.00
#
_symmetry.space_group_name_H-M   'P 1'
#
loop_
_entity.id
_entity.type
_entity.pdbx_description
1 polymer ?
#
loop_
_entity_poly.entity_id
_entity_poly.type
_entity_poly.pdbx_seq_one_letter_code
_entity_poly.pdbx_strand_id
1 'polypeptide(L)'
;AYVAEAVVVVLQFAFEQLLLHRIEICIVPRNTRSRRVVEKLQIRDEGIAERYLEINGTWEDHIRYGITIEEWIARRDELVSGWIERPHDLV
;
A
#
# COMPACT_ATOMS: atom_id res chain seq x y z
N ALA A 1 -10.45 7.17 5.70
CA ALA A 1 -9.08 7.15 6.21
C ALA A 1 -8.71 5.87 6.95
N TYR A 2 -9.69 5.08 7.37
CA TYR A 2 -9.36 3.84 8.09
C TYR A 2 -8.55 2.85 7.26
N VAL A 3 -8.83 2.78 5.96
CA VAL A 3 -8.11 1.83 5.10
C VAL A 3 -6.65 2.24 4.95
N ALA A 4 -6.39 3.54 4.75
CA ALA A 4 -5.01 4.01 4.65
C ALA A 4 -4.24 3.76 5.94
N GLU A 5 -4.87 3.99 7.10
CA GLU A 5 -4.27 3.70 8.40
C GLU A 5 -3.95 2.21 8.52
N ALA A 6 -4.87 1.36 8.11
CA ALA A 6 -4.67 -0.08 8.16
C ALA A 6 -3.49 -0.51 7.29
N VAL A 7 -3.36 0.08 6.10
CA VAL A 7 -2.24 -0.24 5.22
C VAL A 7 -0.92 0.13 5.88
N VAL A 8 -0.83 1.31 6.50
CA VAL A 8 0.40 1.73 7.18
C VAL A 8 0.74 0.78 8.33
N VAL A 9 -0.26 0.34 9.10
CA VAL A 9 -0.05 -0.62 10.19
C VAL A 9 0.50 -1.94 9.63
N VAL A 10 -0.07 -2.41 8.52
CA VAL A 10 0.41 -3.65 7.88
C VAL A 10 1.85 -3.48 7.40
N LEU A 11 2.18 -2.34 6.79
CA LEU A 11 3.54 -2.08 6.33
C LEU A 11 4.52 -2.07 7.51
N GLN A 12 4.15 -1.42 8.60
CA GLN A 12 4.99 -1.38 9.79
C GLN A 12 5.24 -2.79 10.32
N PHE A 13 4.19 -3.58 10.43
CA PHE A 13 4.31 -4.94 10.91
C PHE A 13 5.20 -5.78 10.00
N ALA A 14 4.98 -5.69 8.69
CA ALA A 14 5.70 -6.49 7.71
C ALA A 14 7.19 -6.16 7.70
N PHE A 15 7.53 -4.89 7.73
CA PHE A 15 8.93 -4.48 7.69
C PHE A 15 9.63 -4.62 9.04
N GLU A 16 8.94 -4.28 10.13
CA GLU A 16 9.59 -4.18 11.43
C GLU A 16 9.48 -5.45 12.26
N GLN A 17 8.42 -6.23 12.08
CA GLN A 17 8.25 -7.49 12.82
C GLN A 17 8.62 -8.70 11.97
N LEU A 18 8.13 -8.75 10.72
CA LEU A 18 8.42 -9.87 9.83
C LEU A 18 9.75 -9.71 9.09
N LEU A 19 10.35 -8.53 9.15
CA LEU A 19 11.65 -8.22 8.54
C LEU A 19 11.68 -8.46 7.03
N LEU A 20 10.56 -8.21 6.36
CA LEU A 20 10.51 -8.30 4.91
C LEU A 20 11.27 -7.12 4.29
N HIS A 21 11.79 -7.30 3.08
CA HIS A 21 12.56 -6.25 2.43
C HIS A 21 11.79 -5.57 1.30
N ARG A 22 10.63 -6.11 0.91
CA ARG A 22 9.80 -5.54 -0.15
C ARG A 22 8.36 -5.98 0.02
N ILE A 23 7.43 -5.06 -0.24
CA ILE A 23 6.00 -5.37 -0.24
C ILE A 23 5.42 -4.86 -1.54
N GLU A 24 4.57 -5.68 -2.16
CA GLU A 24 3.85 -5.31 -3.37
C GLU A 24 2.36 -5.28 -3.09
N ILE A 25 1.69 -4.31 -3.70
CA ILE A 25 0.23 -4.20 -3.66
C ILE A 25 -0.24 -4.20 -5.11
N CYS A 26 -1.08 -5.17 -5.46
CA CYS A 26 -1.55 -5.32 -6.84
C CYS A 26 -3.04 -5.06 -6.88
N ILE A 27 -3.47 -4.13 -7.73
CA ILE A 27 -4.85 -3.65 -7.77
C ILE A 27 -5.35 -3.65 -9.20
N VAL A 28 -6.54 -4.23 -9.42
CA VAL A 28 -7.19 -4.18 -10.72
C VAL A 28 -7.46 -2.70 -11.08
N PRO A 29 -7.13 -2.26 -12.31
CA PRO A 29 -7.22 -0.84 -12.66
C PRO A 29 -8.58 -0.20 -12.43
N ARG A 30 -9.68 -0.93 -12.58
CA ARG A 30 -11.01 -0.39 -12.36
C ARG A 30 -11.34 -0.16 -10.89
N ASN A 31 -10.55 -0.71 -9.97
CA ASN A 31 -10.79 -0.54 -8.54
C ASN A 31 -10.23 0.80 -8.08
N THR A 32 -10.95 1.87 -8.41
CA THR A 32 -10.51 3.25 -8.16
C THR A 32 -10.38 3.54 -6.68
N ARG A 33 -11.25 2.96 -5.86
CA ARG A 33 -11.20 3.19 -4.41
C ARG A 33 -9.89 2.72 -3.80
N SER A 34 -9.48 1.50 -4.14
CA SER A 34 -8.23 0.94 -3.63
C SER A 34 -7.02 1.70 -4.17
N ARG A 35 -7.08 2.08 -5.45
CA ARG A 35 -5.99 2.86 -6.05
C ARG A 35 -5.79 4.19 -5.34
N ARG A 36 -6.89 4.86 -4.98
CA ARG A 36 -6.80 6.14 -4.27
C ARG A 36 -6.09 6.02 -2.94
N VAL A 37 -6.32 4.92 -2.22
CA VAL A 37 -5.65 4.69 -0.94
C VAL A 37 -4.14 4.61 -1.13
N VAL A 38 -3.70 3.79 -2.07
CA VAL A 38 -2.27 3.57 -2.33
C VAL A 38 -1.62 4.84 -2.86
N GLU A 39 -2.33 5.57 -3.73
CA GLU A 39 -1.83 6.84 -4.29
C GLU A 39 -1.73 7.91 -3.21
N LYS A 40 -2.68 7.94 -2.29
CA LYS A 40 -2.65 8.87 -1.17
C LYS A 40 -1.43 8.61 -0.27
N LEU A 41 -1.05 7.37 -0.11
CA LEU A 41 0.14 6.99 0.65
C LEU A 41 1.43 7.18 -0.16
N GLN A 42 1.31 7.54 -1.43
CA GLN A 42 2.43 7.76 -2.34
C GLN A 42 3.35 6.53 -2.44
N ILE A 43 2.73 5.35 -2.50
CA ILE A 43 3.46 4.13 -2.77
C ILE A 43 3.69 4.07 -4.28
N ARG A 44 4.91 3.71 -4.68
CA ARG A 44 5.35 3.80 -6.07
C ARG A 44 4.56 2.88 -7.00
N ASP A 45 4.04 3.44 -8.10
CA ASP A 45 3.42 2.68 -9.18
C ASP A 45 4.54 2.08 -10.05
N GLU A 46 4.56 0.76 -10.16
CA GLU A 46 5.58 0.04 -10.93
C GLU A 46 5.07 -0.43 -12.28
N GLY A 47 3.87 -0.01 -12.66
CA GLY A 47 3.32 -0.35 -13.95
C GLY A 47 2.29 -1.46 -13.90
N ILE A 48 1.86 -1.87 -15.09
CA ILE A 48 0.79 -2.87 -15.23
C ILE A 48 1.39 -4.25 -15.45
N ALA A 49 0.95 -5.21 -14.63
CA ALA A 49 1.22 -6.62 -14.85
C ALA A 49 0.03 -7.19 -15.60
N GLU A 50 0.23 -7.50 -16.88
CA GLU A 50 -0.86 -7.98 -17.73
C GLU A 50 -1.26 -9.39 -17.35
N ARG A 51 -2.58 -9.65 -17.29
CA ARG A 51 -3.13 -10.97 -17.00
C ARG A 51 -2.45 -11.61 -15.79
N TYR A 52 -2.39 -10.85 -14.74
CA TYR A 52 -1.59 -11.21 -13.57
C TYR A 52 -2.24 -12.28 -12.71
N LEU A 53 -3.52 -12.09 -12.41
CA LEU A 53 -4.29 -13.02 -11.58
C LEU A 53 -5.65 -13.29 -12.19
N GLU A 54 -6.14 -14.50 -11.99
CA GLU A 54 -7.48 -14.89 -12.43
C GLU A 54 -8.49 -14.52 -11.36
N ILE A 55 -9.51 -13.76 -11.76
CA ILE A 55 -10.59 -13.34 -10.88
C ILE A 55 -11.89 -13.73 -11.55
N ASN A 56 -12.67 -14.58 -10.89
CA ASN A 56 -13.96 -15.06 -11.42
C ASN A 56 -13.84 -15.59 -12.85
N GLY A 57 -12.80 -16.37 -13.10
CA GLY A 57 -12.62 -17.02 -14.40
C GLY A 57 -11.99 -16.16 -15.48
N THR A 58 -11.62 -14.92 -15.16
CA THR A 58 -11.01 -13.99 -16.11
C THR A 58 -9.62 -13.58 -15.62
N TRP A 59 -8.63 -13.69 -16.49
CA TRP A 59 -7.28 -13.21 -16.20
C TRP A 59 -7.27 -11.70 -16.33
N GLU A 60 -6.96 -11.00 -15.24
CA GLU A 60 -7.06 -9.56 -15.18
C GLU A 60 -5.72 -8.89 -15.02
N ASP A 61 -5.59 -7.73 -15.69
CA ASP A 61 -4.43 -6.87 -15.48
C ASP A 61 -4.46 -6.28 -14.09
N HIS A 62 -3.29 -6.07 -13.50
CA HIS A 62 -3.16 -5.43 -12.20
C HIS A 62 -2.12 -4.33 -12.28
N ILE A 63 -2.40 -3.20 -11.65
CA ILE A 63 -1.37 -2.20 -11.41
C ILE A 63 -0.57 -2.70 -10.20
N ARG A 64 0.73 -2.75 -10.36
CA ARG A 64 1.62 -3.20 -9.29
C ARG A 64 2.25 -2.00 -8.62
N TYR A 65 2.04 -1.87 -7.33
CA TYR A 65 2.68 -0.85 -6.51
C TYR A 65 3.70 -1.54 -5.62
N GLY A 66 4.81 -0.87 -5.35
CA GLY A 66 5.85 -1.47 -4.54
C GLY A 66 6.50 -0.49 -3.58
N ILE A 67 6.88 -1.01 -2.43
CA ILE A 67 7.65 -0.26 -1.44
C ILE A 67 8.72 -1.18 -0.87
N THR A 68 9.95 -0.68 -0.83
CA THR A 68 11.09 -1.42 -0.29
C THR A 68 11.33 -1.05 1.16
N ILE A 69 12.14 -1.86 1.87
CA ILE A 69 12.51 -1.55 3.25
C ILE A 69 13.27 -0.22 3.33
N GLU A 70 14.10 0.09 2.33
CA GLU A 70 14.82 1.36 2.30
C GLU A 70 13.85 2.54 2.23
N GLU A 71 12.81 2.41 1.41
CA GLU A 71 11.78 3.45 1.32
C GLU A 71 10.98 3.55 2.62
N TRP A 72 10.70 2.42 3.24
CA TRP A 72 10.00 2.41 4.53
C TRP A 72 10.81 3.14 5.60
N ILE A 73 12.10 2.84 5.71
CA ILE A 73 12.97 3.48 6.69
C ILE A 73 12.98 5.00 6.46
N ALA A 74 13.08 5.44 5.21
CA ALA A 74 13.12 6.86 4.88
C ALA A 74 11.81 7.58 5.20
N ARG A 75 10.66 6.88 5.07
CA ARG A 75 9.34 7.49 5.19
C ARG A 75 8.59 7.10 6.45
N ARG A 76 9.17 6.23 7.27
CA ARG A 76 8.48 5.66 8.42
C ARG A 76 7.82 6.72 9.31
N ASP A 77 8.60 7.72 9.69
CA ASP A 77 8.11 8.72 10.64
C ASP A 77 6.95 9.52 10.06
N GLU A 78 7.02 9.91 8.79
CA GLU A 78 5.91 10.65 8.18
C GLU A 78 4.66 9.79 8.05
N LEU A 79 4.82 8.52 7.70
CA LEU A 79 3.69 7.62 7.53
C LEU A 79 3.03 7.29 8.86
N VAL A 80 3.82 6.96 9.87
CA VAL A 80 3.30 6.61 11.19
C VAL A 80 2.66 7.84 11.84
N SER A 81 3.34 8.97 11.85
CA SER A 81 2.80 10.20 12.45
C SER A 81 1.58 10.69 11.71
N GLY A 82 1.60 10.63 10.38
CA GLY A 82 0.51 11.16 9.58
C GLY A 82 -0.73 10.29 9.57
N TRP A 83 -0.59 8.97 9.75
CA TRP A 83 -1.71 8.05 9.56
C TRP A 83 -2.07 7.25 10.79
N ILE A 84 -1.16 7.01 11.71
CA ILE A 84 -1.41 6.19 12.89
C ILE A 84 -1.48 7.03 14.15
N GLU A 85 -0.52 7.93 14.36
CA GLU A 85 -0.39 8.70 15.59
C GLU A 85 -1.12 10.04 15.58
N ARG A 86 -1.79 10.37 14.48
CA ARG A 86 -2.50 11.64 14.40
C ARG A 86 -3.67 11.66 15.39
N PRO A 87 -4.02 12.83 15.94
CA PRO A 87 -5.08 12.92 16.94
C PRO A 87 -6.46 12.71 16.31
N HIS A 88 -7.05 11.57 16.54
CA HIS A 88 -8.36 11.21 16.00
C HIS A 88 -9.48 12.01 16.62
N ASP A 89 -9.30 12.45 17.83
CA ASP A 89 -10.29 13.22 18.58
C ASP A 89 -10.50 14.63 18.04
N LEU A 90 -9.68 15.04 17.10
CA LEU A 90 -9.83 16.34 16.45
C LEU A 90 -10.76 16.29 15.25
N VAL A 91 -11.30 15.15 14.98
CA VAL A 91 -12.19 14.95 13.83
C VAL A 91 -13.59 15.45 14.12
#